data_3cc72e1e0ff1337788d8a6ff2b75d95d
#
_entry.id   3cc72e1e0ff1337788d8a6ff2b75d95d
#
_cell.length_a   1.000
_cell.length_b   1.000
_cell.length_c   1.000
_cell.angle_alpha   90.00
_cell.angle_beta   90.00
_cell.angle_gamma   90.00
#
_symmetry.space_group_name_H-M   'P 1'
#
loop_
_entity.id
_entity.type
_entity.pdbx_description
1 polymer ?
#
loop_
_entity_poly.entity_id
_entity_poly.type
_entity_poly.pdbx_seq_one_letter_code
_entity_poly.pdbx_strand_id
1 'polypeptide(L)'
;LIVFTEGRVILLEEPEGSFLPSWQTRFVSVLRRCARIKNCQFVLATHSPQIISSVHREEIRIFTRDASDYIKAETSLDGPYGWTVEKVLTVIQGVDLLRVPEVESELAILNRMLEEDEYQSDEFRKRLSFLEETIGYSDRDLVLIRMEVIRKKKRHETFNKG
;
A
#
# COMPACT_ATOMS: atom_id res chain seq x y z
N LEU A 1 -19.89 13.39 22.23
CA LEU A 1 -20.41 12.19 22.91
C LEU A 1 -21.38 11.48 21.97
N ILE A 2 -21.01 10.31 21.44
CA ILE A 2 -21.91 9.52 20.58
C ILE A 2 -22.77 8.65 21.51
N VAL A 3 -24.05 8.91 21.55
CA VAL A 3 -25.02 8.07 22.28
C VAL A 3 -25.56 7.00 21.33
N PHE A 4 -25.15 5.76 21.52
CA PHE A 4 -25.64 4.62 20.75
C PHE A 4 -27.01 4.19 21.27
N THR A 5 -28.04 4.26 20.42
CA THR A 5 -29.39 3.73 20.71
C THR A 5 -29.66 2.51 19.84
N GLU A 6 -30.39 1.55 20.38
CA GLU A 6 -30.75 0.30 19.69
C GLU A 6 -31.53 0.51 18.40
N GLY A 7 -31.30 -0.34 17.39
CA GLY A 7 -32.06 -0.38 16.13
C GLY A 7 -31.78 0.77 15.17
N ARG A 8 -30.70 1.53 15.32
CA ARG A 8 -30.39 2.67 14.47
C ARG A 8 -29.28 2.38 13.45
N VAL A 9 -29.34 3.11 12.33
CA VAL A 9 -28.23 3.24 11.37
C VAL A 9 -27.44 4.48 11.75
N ILE A 10 -26.13 4.32 11.88
CA ILE A 10 -25.19 5.37 12.26
C ILE A 10 -24.25 5.60 11.07
N LEU A 11 -24.28 6.83 10.54
CA LEU A 11 -23.41 7.25 9.45
C LEU A 11 -22.18 7.93 10.03
N LEU A 12 -21.01 7.51 9.59
CA LEU A 12 -19.71 8.09 9.97
C LEU A 12 -18.97 8.49 8.69
N GLU A 13 -18.54 9.72 8.62
CA GLU A 13 -17.75 10.26 7.52
C GLU A 13 -16.36 10.62 8.06
N GLU A 14 -15.30 10.06 7.43
CA GLU A 14 -13.89 10.28 7.75
C GLU A 14 -13.58 10.29 9.28
N PRO A 15 -14.06 9.32 10.06
CA PRO A 15 -13.89 9.34 11.51
C PRO A 15 -12.43 9.19 11.92
N GLU A 16 -11.59 8.69 11.04
CA GLU A 16 -10.15 8.52 11.24
C GLU A 16 -9.34 9.81 11.28
N GLY A 17 -9.90 10.94 10.85
CA GLY A 17 -9.17 12.22 10.77
C GLY A 17 -8.53 12.69 12.09
N SER A 18 -9.02 12.17 13.22
CA SER A 18 -8.48 12.44 14.55
C SER A 18 -7.72 11.27 15.17
N PHE A 19 -7.55 10.15 14.43
CA PHE A 19 -6.95 8.93 14.99
C PHE A 19 -5.53 8.70 14.46
N LEU A 20 -4.66 8.26 15.34
CA LEU A 20 -3.37 7.71 14.92
C LEU A 20 -3.58 6.44 14.07
N PRO A 21 -2.73 6.16 13.05
CA PRO A 21 -2.86 4.98 12.20
C PRO A 21 -2.98 3.65 12.95
N SER A 22 -2.27 3.51 14.07
CA SER A 22 -2.35 2.33 14.94
C SER A 22 -3.72 2.12 15.61
N TRP A 23 -4.52 3.19 15.75
CA TRP A 23 -5.87 3.14 16.28
C TRP A 23 -6.89 2.84 15.19
N GLN A 24 -6.63 3.30 13.97
CA GLN A 24 -7.50 3.08 12.83
C GLN A 24 -7.68 1.58 12.53
N THR A 25 -6.62 0.77 12.66
CA THR A 25 -6.69 -0.70 12.49
C THR A 25 -7.61 -1.39 13.50
N ARG A 26 -7.82 -0.80 14.68
CA ARG A 26 -8.69 -1.35 15.73
C ARG A 26 -10.10 -0.79 15.67
N PHE A 27 -10.31 0.31 14.98
CA PHE A 27 -11.56 1.04 14.97
C PHE A 27 -12.74 0.19 14.50
N VAL A 28 -12.58 -0.53 13.38
CA VAL A 28 -13.62 -1.40 12.83
C VAL A 28 -14.02 -2.51 13.82
N SER A 29 -13.06 -3.09 14.55
CA SER A 29 -13.36 -4.12 15.55
C SER A 29 -14.20 -3.58 16.72
N VAL A 30 -13.95 -2.32 17.11
CA VAL A 30 -14.76 -1.63 18.13
C VAL A 30 -16.17 -1.39 17.59
N LEU A 31 -16.33 -0.90 16.35
CA LEU A 31 -17.64 -0.71 15.73
C LEU A 31 -18.42 -2.02 15.63
N ARG A 32 -17.80 -3.12 15.19
CA ARG A 32 -18.46 -4.44 15.15
C ARG A 32 -18.94 -4.89 16.53
N ARG A 33 -18.15 -4.66 17.59
CA ARG A 33 -18.56 -4.96 18.97
C ARG A 33 -19.74 -4.10 19.39
N CYS A 34 -19.70 -2.79 19.11
CA CYS A 34 -20.81 -1.89 19.41
C CYS A 34 -22.08 -2.27 18.64
N ALA A 35 -21.97 -2.61 17.36
CA ALA A 35 -23.07 -3.04 16.53
C ALA A 35 -23.82 -4.25 17.11
N ARG A 36 -23.04 -5.26 17.57
CA ARG A 36 -23.64 -6.45 18.20
C ARG A 36 -24.33 -6.15 19.54
N ILE A 37 -23.70 -5.33 20.40
CA ILE A 37 -24.23 -5.04 21.75
C ILE A 37 -25.49 -4.16 21.65
N LYS A 38 -25.50 -3.21 20.70
CA LYS A 38 -26.56 -2.21 20.57
C LYS A 38 -27.56 -2.50 19.46
N ASN A 39 -27.41 -3.63 18.76
CA ASN A 39 -28.23 -3.99 17.60
C ASN A 39 -28.38 -2.81 16.63
N CYS A 40 -27.27 -2.18 16.25
CA CYS A 40 -27.23 -1.05 15.34
C CYS A 40 -26.33 -1.35 14.13
N GLN A 41 -26.53 -0.61 13.04
CA GLN A 41 -25.72 -0.69 11.83
C GLN A 41 -24.83 0.55 11.71
N PHE A 42 -23.57 0.36 11.33
CA PHE A 42 -22.68 1.45 10.94
C PHE A 42 -22.51 1.48 9.43
N VAL A 43 -22.59 2.67 8.86
CA VAL A 43 -22.16 2.96 7.49
C VAL A 43 -21.02 3.96 7.58
N LEU A 44 -19.87 3.60 7.03
CA LEU A 44 -18.61 4.32 7.18
C LEU A 44 -18.10 4.74 5.80
N ALA A 45 -17.92 6.04 5.59
CA ALA A 45 -17.17 6.57 4.46
C ALA A 45 -15.74 6.88 4.92
N THR A 46 -14.74 6.36 4.21
CA THR A 46 -13.33 6.50 4.61
C THR A 46 -12.39 6.39 3.42
N HIS A 47 -11.27 7.08 3.50
CA HIS A 47 -10.11 6.91 2.61
C HIS A 47 -8.93 6.22 3.33
N SER A 48 -9.07 5.85 4.62
CA SER A 48 -7.99 5.23 5.37
C SER A 48 -7.68 3.82 4.87
N PRO A 49 -6.46 3.55 4.37
CA PRO A 49 -6.09 2.20 3.97
C PRO A 49 -6.02 1.24 5.18
N GLN A 50 -5.78 1.74 6.40
CA GLN A 50 -5.80 0.95 7.62
C GLN A 50 -7.22 0.48 7.98
N ILE A 51 -8.22 1.35 7.82
CA ILE A 51 -9.63 0.97 8.01
C ILE A 51 -10.04 0.00 6.91
N ILE A 52 -9.72 0.29 5.65
CA ILE A 52 -10.04 -0.58 4.51
C ILE A 52 -9.43 -1.98 4.68
N SER A 53 -8.17 -2.08 5.14
CA SER A 53 -7.52 -3.38 5.40
C SER A 53 -8.12 -4.15 6.59
N SER A 54 -9.03 -3.54 7.34
CA SER A 54 -9.66 -4.14 8.53
C SER A 54 -11.07 -4.66 8.26
N VAL A 55 -11.61 -4.50 7.03
CA VAL A 55 -12.97 -4.94 6.68
C VAL A 55 -12.96 -6.18 5.79
N HIS A 56 -13.99 -7.02 5.94
CA HIS A 56 -14.19 -8.17 5.07
C HIS A 56 -14.88 -7.76 3.76
N ARG A 57 -14.82 -8.65 2.77
CA ARG A 57 -15.37 -8.42 1.43
C ARG A 57 -16.84 -7.98 1.45
N GLU A 58 -17.62 -8.55 2.32
CA GLU A 58 -19.08 -8.29 2.42
C GLU A 58 -19.38 -6.91 3.00
N GLU A 59 -18.43 -6.35 3.75
CA GLU A 59 -18.57 -5.09 4.46
C GLU A 59 -18.15 -3.88 3.63
N ILE A 60 -17.46 -4.06 2.48
CA ILE A 60 -16.94 -2.97 1.67
C ILE A 60 -17.74 -2.75 0.38
N ARG A 61 -17.89 -1.48 0.01
CA ARG A 61 -18.36 -1.03 -1.30
C ARG A 61 -17.41 0.05 -1.81
N ILE A 62 -16.90 -0.15 -3.02
CA ILE A 62 -15.99 0.78 -3.69
C ILE A 62 -16.83 1.58 -4.68
N PHE A 63 -16.80 2.90 -4.57
CA PHE A 63 -17.47 3.78 -5.51
C PHE A 63 -16.48 4.24 -6.57
N THR A 64 -16.78 3.95 -7.82
CA THR A 64 -15.99 4.37 -8.98
C THR A 64 -16.84 5.22 -9.91
N ARG A 65 -16.21 6.15 -10.63
CA ARG A 65 -16.85 6.87 -11.74
C ARG A 65 -16.44 6.23 -13.06
N ASP A 66 -17.43 5.99 -13.92
CA ASP A 66 -17.15 5.55 -15.27
C ASP A 66 -16.88 6.74 -16.22
N ALA A 67 -16.54 6.43 -17.46
CA ALA A 67 -16.25 7.45 -18.49
C ALA A 67 -17.44 8.37 -18.80
N SER A 68 -18.67 8.01 -18.40
CA SER A 68 -19.89 8.79 -18.55
C SER A 68 -20.27 9.54 -17.26
N ASP A 69 -19.36 9.64 -16.30
CA ASP A 69 -19.53 10.29 -15.01
C ASP A 69 -20.59 9.64 -14.08
N TYR A 70 -21.01 8.40 -14.39
CA TYR A 70 -21.91 7.64 -13.50
C TYR A 70 -21.12 6.99 -12.37
N ILE A 71 -21.70 7.05 -11.15
CA ILE A 71 -21.15 6.39 -9.98
C ILE A 71 -21.64 4.95 -9.94
N LYS A 72 -20.68 4.01 -9.86
CA LYS A 72 -20.94 2.59 -9.65
C LYS A 72 -20.44 2.17 -8.28
N ALA A 73 -21.22 1.33 -7.61
CA ALA A 73 -20.82 0.68 -6.36
C ALA A 73 -20.41 -0.76 -6.68
N GLU A 74 -19.15 -1.08 -6.40
CA GLU A 74 -18.58 -2.40 -6.66
C GLU A 74 -18.15 -3.05 -5.35
N THR A 75 -18.22 -4.36 -5.30
CA THR A 75 -17.62 -5.14 -4.23
C THR A 75 -16.25 -5.60 -4.71
N SER A 76 -15.21 -5.43 -3.90
CA SER A 76 -13.87 -5.95 -4.23
C SER A 76 -13.95 -7.45 -4.52
N LEU A 77 -13.28 -7.90 -5.58
CA LEU A 77 -13.17 -9.33 -5.95
C LEU A 77 -12.51 -10.11 -4.82
N ASP A 78 -11.42 -9.55 -4.29
CA ASP A 78 -10.69 -10.09 -3.13
C ASP A 78 -10.96 -9.19 -1.92
N GLY A 79 -11.40 -9.77 -0.79
CA GLY A 79 -11.60 -8.99 0.44
C GLY A 79 -10.30 -8.35 0.91
N PRO A 80 -10.30 -7.06 1.30
CA PRO A 80 -9.08 -6.37 1.71
C PRO A 80 -8.59 -6.73 3.12
N TYR A 81 -9.30 -7.59 3.84
CA TYR A 81 -8.95 -7.95 5.21
C TYR A 81 -7.54 -8.51 5.31
N GLY A 82 -6.70 -7.86 6.11
CA GLY A 82 -5.30 -8.24 6.30
C GLY A 82 -4.35 -7.82 5.16
N TRP A 83 -4.81 -7.03 4.19
CA TRP A 83 -3.91 -6.49 3.18
C TRP A 83 -2.94 -5.48 3.77
N THR A 84 -1.77 -5.35 3.13
CA THR A 84 -0.85 -4.26 3.44
C THR A 84 -1.42 -2.92 2.99
N VAL A 85 -0.99 -1.83 3.62
CA VAL A 85 -1.35 -0.46 3.22
C VAL A 85 -1.03 -0.23 1.74
N GLU A 86 0.15 -0.63 1.30
CA GLU A 86 0.60 -0.57 -0.09
C GLU A 86 -0.41 -1.23 -1.05
N LYS A 87 -0.83 -2.47 -0.74
CA LYS A 87 -1.80 -3.19 -1.58
C LYS A 87 -3.16 -2.49 -1.63
N VAL A 88 -3.61 -1.91 -0.52
CA VAL A 88 -4.86 -1.13 -0.50
C VAL A 88 -4.73 0.12 -1.37
N LEU A 89 -3.62 0.86 -1.22
CA LEU A 89 -3.36 2.07 -2.01
C LEU A 89 -3.35 1.77 -3.51
N THR A 90 -2.64 0.73 -3.94
CA THR A 90 -2.49 0.41 -5.37
C THR A 90 -3.73 -0.23 -5.97
N VAL A 91 -4.33 -1.23 -5.29
CA VAL A 91 -5.42 -2.04 -5.88
C VAL A 91 -6.80 -1.40 -5.70
N ILE A 92 -7.06 -0.77 -4.54
CA ILE A 92 -8.38 -0.18 -4.25
C ILE A 92 -8.42 1.30 -4.56
N GLN A 93 -7.37 2.04 -4.21
CA GLN A 93 -7.35 3.50 -4.34
C GLN A 93 -6.69 3.98 -5.64
N GLY A 94 -6.12 3.08 -6.45
CA GLY A 94 -5.55 3.41 -7.75
C GLY A 94 -4.30 4.30 -7.69
N VAL A 95 -3.52 4.18 -6.61
CA VAL A 95 -2.25 4.91 -6.47
C VAL A 95 -1.20 4.21 -7.32
N ASP A 96 -0.76 4.86 -8.40
CA ASP A 96 0.22 4.30 -9.33
C ASP A 96 1.65 4.37 -8.79
N LEU A 97 2.00 5.44 -8.08
CA LEU A 97 3.34 5.67 -7.54
C LEU A 97 3.28 5.77 -6.02
N LEU A 98 4.02 4.90 -5.34
CA LEU A 98 4.10 4.89 -3.88
C LEU A 98 5.21 5.78 -3.33
N ARG A 99 6.09 6.24 -4.19
CA ARG A 99 7.21 7.13 -3.90
C ARG A 99 7.10 8.42 -4.73
N VAL A 100 7.89 9.42 -4.39
CA VAL A 100 8.01 10.61 -5.23
C VAL A 100 8.57 10.25 -6.61
N PRO A 101 8.10 10.88 -7.70
CA PRO A 101 8.45 10.50 -9.08
C PRO A 101 9.96 10.43 -9.36
N GLU A 102 10.74 11.32 -8.74
CA GLU A 102 12.20 11.38 -8.90
C GLU A 102 12.87 10.09 -8.40
N VAL A 103 12.46 9.58 -7.25
CA VAL A 103 12.98 8.34 -6.66
C VAL A 103 12.54 7.13 -7.49
N GLU A 104 11.28 7.08 -7.91
CA GLU A 104 10.78 6.00 -8.79
C GLU A 104 11.55 5.94 -10.11
N SER A 105 11.82 7.10 -10.72
CA SER A 105 12.58 7.17 -11.97
C SER A 105 14.02 6.64 -11.79
N GLU A 106 14.69 7.01 -10.73
CA GLU A 106 16.05 6.53 -10.44
C GLU A 106 16.09 5.03 -10.14
N LEU A 107 15.12 4.51 -9.38
CA LEU A 107 14.98 3.07 -9.13
C LEU A 107 14.72 2.30 -10.43
N ALA A 108 13.86 2.82 -11.31
CA ALA A 108 13.58 2.21 -12.62
C ALA A 108 14.84 2.16 -13.51
N ILE A 109 15.65 3.23 -13.50
CA ILE A 109 16.92 3.27 -14.23
C ILE A 109 17.89 2.21 -13.69
N LEU A 110 18.07 2.13 -12.36
CA LEU A 110 18.95 1.13 -11.75
C LEU A 110 18.50 -0.32 -12.05
N ASN A 111 17.22 -0.59 -12.00
CA ASN A 111 16.68 -1.91 -12.34
C ASN A 111 16.93 -2.27 -13.80
N ARG A 112 16.73 -1.33 -14.74
CA ARG A 112 17.06 -1.52 -16.15
C ARG A 112 18.55 -1.80 -16.35
N MET A 113 19.44 -1.02 -15.73
CA MET A 113 20.88 -1.23 -15.80
C MET A 113 21.30 -2.59 -15.24
N LEU A 114 20.58 -3.08 -14.20
CA LEU A 114 20.75 -4.45 -13.71
C LEU A 114 20.35 -5.50 -14.76
N GLU A 115 19.23 -5.32 -15.44
CA GLU A 115 18.76 -6.23 -16.50
C GLU A 115 19.73 -6.27 -17.67
N GLU A 116 20.32 -5.13 -18.03
CA GLU A 116 21.29 -4.96 -19.11
C GLU A 116 22.74 -5.34 -18.70
N ASP A 117 22.95 -5.87 -17.49
CA ASP A 117 24.25 -6.24 -16.91
C ASP A 117 25.24 -5.07 -16.74
N GLU A 118 24.77 -3.83 -16.72
CA GLU A 118 25.56 -2.62 -16.55
C GLU A 118 25.89 -2.26 -15.08
N TYR A 119 25.62 -3.18 -14.15
CA TYR A 119 25.76 -2.96 -12.70
C TYR A 119 27.21 -2.71 -12.22
N GLN A 120 28.22 -2.88 -13.08
CA GLN A 120 29.63 -2.57 -12.77
C GLN A 120 30.04 -1.18 -13.23
N SER A 121 29.19 -0.46 -13.97
CA SER A 121 29.48 0.87 -14.49
C SER A 121 29.64 1.92 -13.38
N ASP A 122 30.38 2.98 -13.65
CA ASP A 122 30.50 4.11 -12.74
C ASP A 122 29.17 4.87 -12.59
N GLU A 123 28.37 4.88 -13.66
CA GLU A 123 27.04 5.49 -13.65
C GLU A 123 26.11 4.76 -12.67
N PHE A 124 26.07 3.43 -12.71
CA PHE A 124 25.29 2.62 -11.76
C PHE A 124 25.71 2.91 -10.32
N ARG A 125 27.00 2.96 -10.03
CA ARG A 125 27.51 3.24 -8.68
C ARG A 125 27.10 4.63 -8.19
N LYS A 126 27.20 5.64 -9.05
CA LYS A 126 26.79 7.02 -8.72
C LYS A 126 25.31 7.12 -8.40
N ARG A 127 24.44 6.52 -9.23
CA ARG A 127 23.00 6.51 -9.01
C ARG A 127 22.62 5.75 -7.74
N LEU A 128 23.22 4.60 -7.51
CA LEU A 128 22.99 3.82 -6.30
C LEU A 128 23.40 4.61 -5.05
N SER A 129 24.59 5.24 -5.04
CA SER A 129 25.05 6.07 -3.94
C SER A 129 24.13 7.26 -3.69
N PHE A 130 23.67 7.94 -4.74
CA PHE A 130 22.72 9.03 -4.65
C PHE A 130 21.41 8.59 -3.98
N LEU A 131 20.86 7.43 -4.37
CA LEU A 131 19.66 6.91 -3.75
C LEU A 131 19.89 6.46 -2.29
N GLU A 132 21.04 5.85 -1.98
CA GLU A 132 21.40 5.48 -0.61
C GLU A 132 21.47 6.69 0.32
N GLU A 133 21.98 7.82 -0.17
CA GLU A 133 21.99 9.09 0.56
C GLU A 133 20.59 9.72 0.68
N THR A 134 19.75 9.55 -0.34
CA THR A 134 18.42 10.19 -0.41
C THR A 134 17.38 9.45 0.40
N ILE A 135 17.28 8.13 0.26
CA ILE A 135 16.22 7.30 0.86
C ILE A 135 16.73 6.35 1.95
N GLY A 136 18.03 6.30 2.17
CA GLY A 136 18.66 5.52 3.20
C GLY A 136 19.13 4.13 2.75
N TYR A 137 20.30 3.72 3.24
CA TYR A 137 20.94 2.45 2.89
C TYR A 137 20.09 1.21 3.15
N SER A 138 19.23 1.23 4.17
CA SER A 138 18.36 0.11 4.56
C SER A 138 17.03 0.06 3.79
N ASP A 139 16.81 0.95 2.83
CA ASP A 139 15.61 0.94 2.01
C ASP A 139 15.46 -0.42 1.30
N ARG A 140 14.22 -0.95 1.26
CA ARG A 140 13.92 -2.29 0.76
C ARG A 140 14.37 -2.50 -0.68
N ASP A 141 14.10 -1.53 -1.56
CA ASP A 141 14.41 -1.68 -2.99
C ASP A 141 15.92 -1.62 -3.21
N LEU A 142 16.63 -0.76 -2.46
CA LEU A 142 18.08 -0.71 -2.51
C LEU A 142 18.75 -1.99 -1.97
N VAL A 143 18.17 -2.60 -0.94
CA VAL A 143 18.61 -3.91 -0.44
C VAL A 143 18.46 -4.97 -1.52
N LEU A 144 17.30 -5.02 -2.21
CA LEU A 144 17.05 -5.97 -3.30
C LEU A 144 18.02 -5.76 -4.48
N ILE A 145 18.27 -4.52 -4.88
CA ILE A 145 19.23 -4.16 -5.93
C ILE A 145 20.63 -4.68 -5.56
N ARG A 146 21.10 -4.43 -4.34
CA ARG A 146 22.42 -4.92 -3.89
C ARG A 146 22.51 -6.45 -3.85
N MET A 147 21.44 -7.10 -3.40
CA MET A 147 21.38 -8.58 -3.42
C MET A 147 21.49 -9.12 -4.84
N GLU A 148 20.80 -8.49 -5.80
CA GLU A 148 20.86 -8.89 -7.20
C GLU A 148 22.25 -8.67 -7.80
N VAL A 149 22.92 -7.55 -7.49
CA VAL A 149 24.32 -7.31 -7.87
C VAL A 149 25.25 -8.42 -7.36
N ILE A 150 25.09 -8.80 -6.09
CA ILE A 150 25.90 -9.89 -5.50
C ILE A 150 25.63 -11.22 -6.22
N ARG A 151 24.36 -11.53 -6.52
CA ARG A 151 23.95 -12.74 -7.22
C ARG A 151 24.57 -12.82 -8.62
N LYS A 152 24.52 -11.72 -9.37
CA LYS A 152 25.11 -11.63 -10.71
C LYS A 152 26.63 -11.78 -10.68
N LYS A 153 27.33 -11.13 -9.76
CA LYS A 153 28.78 -11.28 -9.59
C LYS A 153 29.17 -12.73 -9.34
N LYS A 154 28.51 -13.42 -8.41
CA LYS A 154 28.77 -14.84 -8.13
C LYS A 154 28.55 -15.73 -9.35
N ARG A 155 27.49 -15.48 -10.13
CA ARG A 155 27.20 -16.23 -11.36
C ARG A 155 28.34 -16.07 -12.40
N HIS A 156 28.81 -14.84 -12.61
CA HIS A 156 29.93 -14.59 -13.53
C HIS A 156 31.25 -15.24 -13.07
N GLU A 157 31.55 -15.24 -11.77
CA GLU A 157 32.75 -15.90 -11.23
C GLU A 157 32.68 -17.42 -11.40
N THR A 158 31.49 -18.02 -11.29
CA THR A 158 31.33 -19.48 -11.47
C THR A 158 31.47 -19.87 -12.94
N PHE A 159 30.99 -19.04 -13.86
CA PHE A 159 31.10 -19.30 -15.31
C PHE A 159 32.52 -19.16 -15.84
N ASN A 160 33.34 -18.30 -15.25
CA ASN A 160 34.75 -18.09 -15.65
C ASN A 160 35.73 -19.12 -15.05
N LYS A 161 35.28 -20.00 -14.14
CA LYS A 161 36.08 -21.05 -13.50
C LYS A 161 35.86 -22.47 -14.07
N GLY A 162 34.98 -22.62 -15.03
CA GLY A 162 34.68 -23.87 -15.72
C GLY A 162 35.14 -23.85 -17.17
#